data_a2b619f19fc611932e63979b75453bf9
#
_entry.id   a2b619f19fc611932e63979b75453bf9
#
_cell.length_a   1.000
_cell.length_b   1.000
_cell.length_c   1.000
_cell.angle_alpha   90.00
_cell.angle_beta   90.00
_cell.angle_gamma   90.00
#
_symmetry.space_group_name_H-M   'P 1'
#
loop_
_entity.id
_entity.type
_entity.pdbx_description
1 polymer ?
#
loop_
_entity_poly.entity_id
_entity_poly.type
_entity_poly.pdbx_seq_one_letter_code
_entity_poly.pdbx_strand_id
1 'polypeptide(L)'
;MKDNNKAFTLLELLVVVAIIGILAAVGVISFTGYTDSSKRQAVKSQHNNLVKLIKMNQMKCETTGVNSIQLNGGWHICKGPLYLSQSGYVAHINNEGWKNPFRTSETVVASCPGKTGLAVHCCINNKQYLNIHSCLDASGSDSVITNLTE
;
A
#
# COMPACT_ATOMS: atom_id res chain seq x y z
N MET A 1 35.09 50.31 21.81
CA MET A 1 34.26 49.46 20.89
C MET A 1 32.84 49.83 21.17
N LYS A 2 32.10 50.30 20.14
CA LYS A 2 30.71 50.74 20.29
C LYS A 2 29.85 49.60 19.78
N ASP A 3 29.26 48.84 20.71
CA ASP A 3 28.34 47.72 20.39
C ASP A 3 27.04 48.30 19.81
N ASN A 4 26.88 48.21 18.50
CA ASN A 4 25.62 48.52 17.84
C ASN A 4 24.60 47.38 18.08
N ASN A 5 24.01 47.36 19.24
CA ASN A 5 22.87 46.51 19.54
C ASN A 5 21.66 47.04 18.74
N LYS A 6 21.48 46.53 17.51
CA LYS A 6 20.26 46.77 16.75
C LYS A 6 19.14 45.94 17.39
N ALA A 7 18.27 46.63 18.13
CA ALA A 7 17.05 45.98 18.65
C ALA A 7 16.05 45.81 17.50
N PHE A 8 15.43 44.66 17.42
CA PHE A 8 14.33 44.35 16.46
C PHE A 8 13.13 45.25 16.77
N THR A 9 12.55 45.84 15.75
CA THR A 9 11.33 46.62 15.91
C THR A 9 10.11 45.67 16.02
N LEU A 10 9.09 46.10 16.75
CA LEU A 10 7.82 45.36 16.89
C LEU A 10 7.13 45.16 15.54
N LEU A 11 7.27 46.13 14.63
CA LEU A 11 6.74 46.09 13.27
C LEU A 11 7.41 44.98 12.43
N GLU A 12 8.74 44.84 12.49
CA GLU A 12 9.46 43.76 11.78
C GLU A 12 9.02 42.39 12.22
N LEU A 13 8.82 42.17 13.54
CA LEU A 13 8.34 40.90 14.05
C LEU A 13 6.89 40.61 13.58
N LEU A 14 6.03 41.62 13.59
CA LEU A 14 4.62 41.48 13.17
C LEU A 14 4.50 41.14 11.69
N VAL A 15 5.28 41.74 10.81
CA VAL A 15 5.29 41.42 9.38
C VAL A 15 5.78 39.99 9.13
N VAL A 16 6.81 39.54 9.84
CA VAL A 16 7.33 38.19 9.70
C VAL A 16 6.31 37.14 10.10
N VAL A 17 5.64 37.31 11.25
CA VAL A 17 4.61 36.34 11.67
C VAL A 17 3.38 36.34 10.77
N ALA A 18 3.02 37.50 10.19
CA ALA A 18 1.94 37.59 9.21
C ALA A 18 2.26 36.79 7.93
N ILE A 19 3.49 36.92 7.40
CA ILE A 19 3.93 36.17 6.22
C ILE A 19 3.97 34.66 6.50
N ILE A 20 4.53 34.26 7.65
CA ILE A 20 4.57 32.85 8.06
C ILE A 20 3.15 32.28 8.20
N GLY A 21 2.22 33.04 8.76
CA GLY A 21 0.82 32.64 8.89
C GLY A 21 0.15 32.38 7.54
N ILE A 22 0.36 33.23 6.55
CA ILE A 22 -0.18 33.06 5.19
C ILE A 22 0.44 31.82 4.52
N LEU A 23 1.77 31.66 4.60
CA LEU A 23 2.46 30.53 3.98
C LEU A 23 2.05 29.19 4.62
N ALA A 24 1.89 29.18 5.94
CA ALA A 24 1.43 27.99 6.65
C ALA A 24 0.01 27.58 6.24
N ALA A 25 -0.90 28.53 6.09
CA ALA A 25 -2.28 28.28 5.69
C ALA A 25 -2.38 27.61 4.30
N VAL A 26 -1.58 28.06 3.32
CA VAL A 26 -1.54 27.48 1.97
C VAL A 26 -0.79 26.14 1.96
N GLY A 27 0.31 26.02 2.70
CA GLY A 27 1.17 24.84 2.74
C GLY A 27 0.45 23.59 3.22
N VAL A 28 -0.39 23.70 4.25
CA VAL A 28 -1.10 22.53 4.84
C VAL A 28 -2.06 21.89 3.83
N ILE A 29 -2.83 22.68 3.10
CA ILE A 29 -3.83 22.15 2.14
C ILE A 29 -3.15 21.39 1.00
N SER A 30 -2.05 21.93 0.46
CA SER A 30 -1.31 21.29 -0.63
C SER A 30 -0.63 20.00 -0.18
N PHE A 31 -0.15 19.95 1.06
CA PHE A 31 0.57 18.78 1.59
C PHE A 31 -0.37 17.57 1.82
N THR A 32 -1.60 17.78 2.29
CA THR A 32 -2.56 16.67 2.53
C THR A 32 -2.94 15.98 1.23
N GLY A 33 -3.24 16.73 0.17
CA GLY A 33 -3.55 16.15 -1.14
C GLY A 33 -2.39 15.35 -1.76
N TYR A 34 -1.17 15.82 -1.59
CA TYR A 34 0.03 15.11 -2.05
C TYR A 34 0.26 13.80 -1.29
N THR A 35 0.10 13.80 0.03
CA THR A 35 0.28 12.59 0.84
C THR A 35 -0.74 11.50 0.50
N ASP A 36 -2.00 11.84 0.26
CA ASP A 36 -3.02 10.87 -0.13
C ASP A 36 -2.75 10.28 -1.52
N SER A 37 -2.36 11.10 -2.47
CA SER A 37 -1.94 10.63 -3.79
C SER A 37 -0.76 9.66 -3.71
N SER A 38 0.24 9.98 -2.89
CA SER A 38 1.41 9.11 -2.66
C SER A 38 1.03 7.77 -2.03
N LYS A 39 0.13 7.77 -1.04
CA LYS A 39 -0.38 6.54 -0.42
C LYS A 39 -1.12 5.66 -1.41
N ARG A 40 -1.99 6.24 -2.24
CA ARG A 40 -2.70 5.53 -3.33
C ARG A 40 -1.72 4.90 -4.31
N GLN A 41 -0.69 5.61 -4.72
CA GLN A 41 0.34 5.10 -5.61
C GLN A 41 1.15 3.97 -4.96
N ALA A 42 1.45 4.06 -3.67
CA ALA A 42 2.13 3.01 -2.93
C ALA A 42 1.30 1.70 -2.90
N VAL A 43 -0.02 1.78 -2.66
CA VAL A 43 -0.91 0.61 -2.71
C VAL A 43 -0.97 0.01 -4.11
N LYS A 44 -1.06 0.83 -5.17
CA LYS A 44 -1.02 0.35 -6.56
C LYS A 44 0.30 -0.36 -6.89
N SER A 45 1.41 0.16 -6.39
CA SER A 45 2.73 -0.47 -6.55
C SER A 45 2.81 -1.83 -5.84
N GLN A 46 2.33 -1.91 -4.60
CA GLN A 46 2.23 -3.18 -3.86
C GLN A 46 1.36 -4.20 -4.61
N HIS A 47 0.19 -3.78 -5.11
CA HIS A 47 -0.69 -4.62 -5.94
C HIS A 47 0.05 -5.21 -7.13
N ASN A 48 0.70 -4.36 -7.93
CA ASN A 48 1.42 -4.79 -9.13
C ASN A 48 2.59 -5.71 -8.80
N ASN A 49 3.31 -5.46 -7.71
CA ASN A 49 4.43 -6.30 -7.27
C ASN A 49 3.93 -7.69 -6.86
N LEU A 50 2.81 -7.76 -6.14
CA LEU A 50 2.23 -9.04 -5.76
C LEU A 50 1.71 -9.82 -6.97
N VAL A 51 1.04 -9.16 -7.93
CA VAL A 51 0.61 -9.80 -9.20
C VAL A 51 1.81 -10.39 -9.92
N LYS A 52 2.90 -9.63 -10.05
CA LYS A 52 4.13 -10.11 -10.68
C LYS A 52 4.73 -11.32 -9.96
N LEU A 53 4.79 -11.26 -8.63
CA LEU A 53 5.33 -12.36 -7.81
C LEU A 53 4.52 -13.65 -8.02
N ILE A 54 3.19 -13.57 -8.02
CA ILE A 54 2.33 -14.72 -8.22
C ILE A 54 2.54 -15.30 -9.63
N LYS A 55 2.52 -14.47 -10.67
CA LYS A 55 2.76 -14.91 -12.05
C LYS A 55 4.14 -15.53 -12.25
N MET A 56 5.18 -14.98 -11.63
CA MET A 56 6.51 -15.58 -11.65
C MET A 56 6.53 -16.97 -11.02
N ASN A 57 5.83 -17.16 -9.91
CA ASN A 57 5.74 -18.47 -9.26
C ASN A 57 4.92 -19.45 -10.11
N GLN A 58 3.84 -19.03 -10.76
CA GLN A 58 3.10 -19.87 -11.72
C GLN A 58 4.01 -20.34 -12.87
N MET A 59 4.73 -19.42 -13.51
CA MET A 59 5.70 -19.78 -14.57
C MET A 59 6.79 -20.74 -14.06
N LYS A 60 7.27 -20.54 -12.84
CA LYS A 60 8.23 -21.45 -12.23
C LYS A 60 7.62 -22.84 -11.99
N CYS A 61 6.38 -22.93 -11.58
CA CYS A 61 5.65 -24.21 -11.47
C CYS A 61 5.61 -24.96 -12.80
N GLU A 62 5.26 -24.25 -13.88
CA GLU A 62 5.16 -24.83 -15.23
C GLU A 62 6.53 -25.33 -15.74
N THR A 63 7.60 -24.57 -15.50
CA THR A 63 8.94 -24.90 -16.00
C THR A 63 9.64 -25.99 -15.20
N THR A 64 9.41 -26.06 -13.88
CA THR A 64 10.12 -27.00 -13.01
C THR A 64 9.33 -28.26 -12.64
N GLY A 65 7.99 -28.23 -12.86
CA GLY A 65 7.10 -29.36 -12.52
C GLY A 65 6.98 -29.68 -11.02
N VAL A 66 7.45 -28.78 -10.14
CA VAL A 66 7.35 -28.95 -8.68
C VAL A 66 5.89 -28.89 -8.20
N ASN A 67 5.63 -29.47 -7.03
CA ASN A 67 4.28 -29.47 -6.45
C ASN A 67 3.94 -28.14 -5.76
N SER A 68 4.95 -27.48 -5.23
CA SER A 68 4.80 -26.21 -4.52
C SER A 68 6.12 -25.45 -4.48
N ILE A 69 6.04 -24.13 -4.27
CA ILE A 69 7.18 -23.23 -4.09
C ILE A 69 7.09 -22.63 -2.70
N GLN A 70 8.18 -22.68 -1.96
CA GLN A 70 8.25 -22.09 -0.62
C GLN A 70 8.28 -20.57 -0.71
N LEU A 71 7.45 -19.92 0.08
CA LEU A 71 7.40 -18.49 0.31
C LEU A 71 7.89 -18.17 1.73
N ASN A 72 8.11 -16.90 2.03
CA ASN A 72 8.44 -16.47 3.38
C ASN A 72 7.20 -16.59 4.30
N GLY A 73 7.06 -17.71 4.98
CA GLY A 73 5.94 -18.01 5.89
C GLY A 73 4.80 -18.83 5.29
N GLY A 74 4.93 -19.34 4.05
CA GLY A 74 3.89 -20.15 3.44
C GLY A 74 4.32 -20.82 2.15
N TRP A 75 3.35 -21.22 1.34
CA TRP A 75 3.56 -21.93 0.09
C TRP A 75 2.72 -21.37 -1.06
N HIS A 76 3.32 -21.35 -2.26
CA HIS A 76 2.58 -21.29 -3.51
C HIS A 76 2.34 -22.73 -3.98
N ILE A 77 1.09 -23.09 -4.19
CA ILE A 77 0.68 -24.43 -4.61
C ILE A 77 0.68 -24.49 -6.14
N CYS A 78 1.50 -25.37 -6.70
CA CYS A 78 1.64 -25.55 -8.16
C CYS A 78 0.64 -26.55 -8.73
N LYS A 79 0.28 -27.57 -7.94
CA LYS A 79 -0.69 -28.62 -8.37
C LYS A 79 -1.97 -28.43 -7.57
N GLY A 80 -2.90 -27.69 -8.14
CA GLY A 80 -4.21 -27.41 -7.57
C GLY A 80 -4.62 -25.96 -7.72
N PRO A 81 -5.83 -25.63 -7.33
CA PRO A 81 -6.38 -24.30 -7.54
C PRO A 81 -5.56 -23.22 -6.85
N LEU A 82 -5.29 -22.11 -7.55
CA LEU A 82 -4.45 -21.02 -7.10
C LEU A 82 -4.89 -20.40 -5.76
N TYR A 83 -6.19 -20.46 -5.45
CA TYR A 83 -6.71 -19.95 -4.18
C TYR A 83 -6.10 -20.63 -2.95
N LEU A 84 -5.60 -21.88 -3.08
CA LEU A 84 -4.91 -22.59 -1.98
C LEU A 84 -3.61 -21.88 -1.55
N SER A 85 -3.05 -21.03 -2.43
CA SER A 85 -1.86 -20.24 -2.14
C SER A 85 -2.15 -18.94 -1.37
N GLN A 86 -3.42 -18.60 -1.11
CA GLN A 86 -3.82 -17.33 -0.50
C GLN A 86 -3.11 -17.08 0.84
N SER A 87 -3.18 -18.04 1.76
CA SER A 87 -2.56 -17.89 3.08
C SER A 87 -1.04 -17.76 3.01
N GLY A 88 -0.42 -18.46 2.05
CA GLY A 88 1.01 -18.37 1.78
C GLY A 88 1.44 -16.98 1.34
N TYR A 89 0.69 -16.34 0.44
CA TYR A 89 0.98 -14.98 -0.01
C TYR A 89 0.71 -13.94 1.07
N VAL A 90 -0.35 -14.08 1.85
CA VAL A 90 -0.62 -13.18 2.99
C VAL A 90 0.50 -13.28 4.02
N ALA A 91 0.95 -14.48 4.37
CA ALA A 91 2.07 -14.66 5.28
C ALA A 91 3.38 -14.08 4.71
N HIS A 92 3.67 -14.34 3.43
CA HIS A 92 4.87 -13.84 2.76
C HIS A 92 4.97 -12.31 2.82
N ILE A 93 3.94 -11.60 2.37
CA ILE A 93 3.98 -10.14 2.34
C ILE A 93 4.01 -9.50 3.74
N ASN A 94 3.38 -10.15 4.74
CA ASN A 94 3.47 -9.71 6.13
C ASN A 94 4.88 -9.92 6.70
N ASN A 95 5.51 -11.05 6.41
CA ASN A 95 6.88 -11.36 6.85
C ASN A 95 7.94 -10.52 6.12
N GLU A 96 7.68 -10.10 4.88
CA GLU A 96 8.49 -9.10 4.16
C GLU A 96 8.30 -7.68 4.69
N GLY A 97 7.43 -7.50 5.68
CA GLY A 97 7.23 -6.21 6.34
C GLY A 97 6.40 -5.20 5.55
N TRP A 98 5.62 -5.66 4.57
CA TRP A 98 4.73 -4.76 3.83
C TRP A 98 3.70 -4.14 4.77
N LYS A 99 3.56 -2.83 4.69
CA LYS A 99 2.65 -2.05 5.52
C LYS A 99 1.56 -1.43 4.68
N ASN A 100 0.40 -1.26 5.30
CA ASN A 100 -0.68 -0.48 4.72
C ASN A 100 -0.28 1.01 4.70
N PRO A 101 -0.13 1.68 3.54
CA PRO A 101 0.29 3.07 3.48
C PRO A 101 -0.67 4.06 4.15
N PHE A 102 -1.95 3.68 4.30
CA PHE A 102 -2.95 4.50 4.98
C PHE A 102 -2.97 4.27 6.50
N ARG A 103 -2.55 3.07 6.94
CA ARG A 103 -2.55 2.65 8.34
C ARG A 103 -1.34 1.79 8.63
N THR A 104 -0.22 2.41 8.93
CA THR A 104 1.08 1.73 9.07
C THR A 104 1.14 0.68 10.19
N SER A 105 0.19 0.70 11.13
CA SER A 105 0.02 -0.34 12.14
C SER A 105 -0.70 -1.59 11.63
N GLU A 106 -1.39 -1.52 10.48
CA GLU A 106 -2.12 -2.64 9.90
C GLU A 106 -1.27 -3.36 8.85
N THR A 107 -1.42 -4.68 8.82
CA THR A 107 -0.87 -5.56 7.79
C THR A 107 -1.88 -5.73 6.66
N VAL A 108 -1.55 -6.58 5.70
CA VAL A 108 -2.45 -6.96 4.61
C VAL A 108 -3.72 -7.61 5.15
N VAL A 109 -4.87 -7.18 4.66
CA VAL A 109 -6.17 -7.69 5.09
C VAL A 109 -6.74 -8.69 4.07
N ALA A 110 -7.60 -9.58 4.54
CA ALA A 110 -8.22 -10.58 3.69
C ALA A 110 -9.34 -10.02 2.79
N SER A 111 -9.85 -8.83 3.07
CA SER A 111 -10.88 -8.17 2.25
C SER A 111 -10.94 -6.66 2.46
N CYS A 112 -11.33 -5.92 1.41
CA CYS A 112 -12.01 -4.63 1.50
C CYS A 112 -13.52 -4.93 1.67
N PRO A 113 -14.52 -4.10 1.66
CA PRO A 113 -14.50 -2.66 1.86
C PRO A 113 -14.42 -2.22 3.34
N GLY A 114 -14.41 -0.93 3.55
CA GLY A 114 -14.30 -0.32 4.89
C GLY A 114 -12.86 -0.14 5.37
N LYS A 115 -11.87 -0.62 4.60
CA LYS A 115 -10.43 -0.47 4.86
C LYS A 115 -9.69 -0.13 3.58
N THR A 116 -8.78 0.82 3.65
CA THR A 116 -7.84 1.12 2.57
C THR A 116 -6.63 0.19 2.65
N GLY A 117 -6.00 -0.09 1.52
CA GLY A 117 -4.78 -0.88 1.43
C GLY A 117 -4.91 -2.12 0.56
N LEU A 118 -3.86 -2.95 0.57
CA LEU A 118 -3.80 -4.19 -0.18
C LEU A 118 -4.57 -5.30 0.55
N ALA A 119 -5.39 -6.03 -0.17
CA ALA A 119 -6.07 -7.22 0.31
C ALA A 119 -5.83 -8.41 -0.63
N VAL A 120 -5.68 -9.60 -0.08
CA VAL A 120 -5.59 -10.85 -0.83
C VAL A 120 -6.69 -11.77 -0.34
N HIS A 121 -7.57 -12.21 -1.23
CA HIS A 121 -8.65 -13.11 -0.88
C HIS A 121 -8.99 -14.07 -2.03
N CYS A 122 -9.52 -15.24 -1.70
CA CYS A 122 -10.01 -16.15 -2.71
C CYS A 122 -11.41 -15.74 -3.21
N CYS A 123 -11.81 -16.32 -4.31
CA CYS A 123 -13.09 -16.07 -4.98
C CYS A 123 -14.31 -16.36 -4.09
N ILE A 124 -15.36 -15.62 -4.33
CA ILE A 124 -16.56 -15.66 -3.49
C ILE A 124 -17.44 -16.88 -3.80
N ASN A 125 -17.53 -17.34 -5.06
CA ASN A 125 -18.57 -18.27 -5.46
C ASN A 125 -18.10 -19.69 -5.84
N ASN A 126 -16.89 -19.91 -6.35
CA ASN A 126 -16.50 -21.22 -6.90
C ASN A 126 -15.06 -21.64 -6.61
N LYS A 127 -14.32 -20.88 -5.82
CA LYS A 127 -12.94 -21.18 -5.42
C LYS A 127 -12.00 -21.50 -6.60
N GLN A 128 -12.17 -20.81 -7.73
CA GLN A 128 -11.40 -21.10 -8.95
C GLN A 128 -10.26 -20.11 -9.19
N TYR A 129 -10.23 -18.98 -8.49
CA TYR A 129 -9.23 -17.93 -8.70
C TYR A 129 -8.81 -17.26 -7.40
N LEU A 130 -7.67 -16.63 -7.45
CA LEU A 130 -7.14 -15.78 -6.37
C LEU A 130 -7.34 -14.32 -6.74
N ASN A 131 -7.98 -13.57 -5.87
CA ASN A 131 -8.18 -12.14 -6.05
C ASN A 131 -7.13 -11.35 -5.29
N ILE A 132 -6.54 -10.38 -5.99
CA ILE A 132 -5.82 -9.29 -5.36
C ILE A 132 -6.69 -8.06 -5.49
N HIS A 133 -7.10 -7.50 -4.37
CA HIS A 133 -7.98 -6.35 -4.29
C HIS A 133 -7.27 -5.25 -3.51
N SER A 134 -7.14 -4.07 -4.10
CA SER A 134 -6.51 -2.93 -3.46
C SER A 134 -7.51 -1.79 -3.36
N CYS A 135 -7.97 -1.51 -2.15
CA CYS A 135 -8.88 -0.41 -1.87
C CYS A 135 -8.09 0.89 -1.66
N LEU A 136 -8.41 1.90 -2.45
CA LEU A 136 -7.76 3.21 -2.42
C LEU A 136 -8.55 4.24 -1.61
N ASP A 137 -9.77 3.85 -1.19
CA ASP A 137 -10.61 4.57 -0.25
C ASP A 137 -11.30 3.61 0.73
N ALA A 138 -11.84 4.16 1.83
CA ALA A 138 -12.49 3.35 2.86
C ALA A 138 -13.85 2.78 2.42
N SER A 139 -14.48 3.31 1.37
CA SER A 139 -15.76 2.82 0.82
C SER A 139 -15.55 1.64 -0.14
N GLY A 140 -14.35 1.48 -0.68
CA GLY A 140 -14.03 0.50 -1.72
C GLY A 140 -14.49 0.93 -3.12
N SER A 141 -14.96 2.17 -3.28
CA SER A 141 -15.41 2.70 -4.58
C SER A 141 -14.22 2.98 -5.52
N ASP A 142 -13.08 3.36 -4.98
CA ASP A 142 -11.82 3.50 -5.71
C ASP A 142 -10.93 2.30 -5.37
N SER A 143 -10.83 1.35 -6.28
CA SER A 143 -10.10 0.11 -6.07
C SER A 143 -9.50 -0.45 -7.37
N VAL A 144 -8.45 -1.24 -7.21
CA VAL A 144 -7.85 -2.05 -8.28
C VAL A 144 -8.04 -3.51 -7.93
N ILE A 145 -8.59 -4.29 -8.86
CA ILE A 145 -8.83 -5.72 -8.67
C ILE A 145 -8.15 -6.49 -9.79
N THR A 146 -7.39 -7.51 -9.43
CA THR A 146 -6.85 -8.49 -10.37
C THR A 146 -7.30 -9.87 -9.97
N ASN A 147 -8.02 -10.54 -10.87
CA ASN A 147 -8.42 -11.94 -10.74
C ASN A 147 -7.33 -12.78 -11.41
N LEU A 148 -6.72 -13.67 -10.65
CA LEU A 148 -5.72 -14.61 -11.14
C LEU A 148 -6.36 -15.98 -11.26
N THR A 149 -6.47 -16.46 -12.49
CA THR A 149 -6.90 -17.82 -12.85
C THR A 149 -5.67 -18.66 -13.17
N GLU A 150 -5.82 -19.97 -13.14
CA GLU A 150 -4.82 -20.92 -13.64
C GLU A 150 -4.69 -20.84 -15.15
#